data_64fa992b46f57e61de6c39b1f48bd798
#
_entry.id   64fa992b46f57e61de6c39b1f48bd798
#
_cell.length_a   1.000
_cell.length_b   1.000
_cell.length_c   1.000
_cell.angle_alpha   90.00
_cell.angle_beta   90.00
_cell.angle_gamma   90.00
#
_symmetry.space_group_name_H-M   'P 1'
#
loop_
_entity.id
_entity.type
_entity.pdbx_description
1 polymer ?
#
loop_
_entity_poly.entity_id
_entity_poly.type
_entity_poly.pdbx_seq_one_letter_code
_entity_poly.pdbx_strand_id
1 'polypeptide(L)'
;IQAMNRLAAGDFTVRLQPAAHGYEPTEIREFKAAFNKAAEELSGTELLRKDFVNNFSHEFKTPIVSISGFADLLLDEEVTPEEQREYLQIIRDESRRLAQLSGSVLLLNRIEAQTILTDCTDFSLDEQLRQCILVTRQKWRDKPLQFEAELAPCTYHGSEALVKEIWLNLLDNAAKFSPENGTISVTLHCEQGRPVV
;
A
#
# COMPACT_ATOMS: atom_id res chain seq x y z
N ILE A 1 19.88 21.13 25.73
CA ILE A 1 19.61 19.93 26.52
C ILE A 1 18.10 19.70 26.67
N GLN A 2 17.29 20.70 27.14
CA GLN A 2 15.84 20.54 27.32
C GLN A 2 15.10 20.11 26.03
N ALA A 3 15.43 20.74 24.88
CA ALA A 3 14.83 20.40 23.61
C ALA A 3 15.15 18.95 23.15
N MET A 4 16.38 18.50 23.39
CA MET A 4 16.76 17.11 23.10
C MET A 4 16.03 16.11 24.01
N ASN A 5 15.86 16.44 25.29
CA ASN A 5 15.11 15.59 26.22
C ASN A 5 13.62 15.50 25.83
N ARG A 6 13.02 16.58 25.35
CA ARG A 6 11.64 16.60 24.82
C ARG A 6 11.54 15.74 23.55
N LEU A 7 12.47 15.89 22.61
CA LEU A 7 12.52 15.07 21.39
C LEU A 7 12.65 13.58 21.75
N ALA A 8 13.55 13.24 22.67
CA ALA A 8 13.75 11.86 23.14
C ALA A 8 12.51 11.30 23.89
N ALA A 9 11.68 12.15 24.47
CA ALA A 9 10.41 11.78 25.11
C ALA A 9 9.24 11.68 24.10
N GLY A 10 9.50 11.83 22.80
CA GLY A 10 8.47 11.71 21.75
C GLY A 10 7.75 13.03 21.41
N ASP A 11 8.21 14.16 21.94
CA ASP A 11 7.68 15.47 21.55
C ASP A 11 8.41 16.00 20.32
N PHE A 12 7.94 15.60 19.15
CA PHE A 12 8.51 15.97 17.86
C PHE A 12 8.10 17.37 17.38
N THR A 13 7.29 18.09 18.16
CA THR A 13 6.89 19.48 17.85
C THR A 13 7.93 20.50 18.28
N VAL A 14 8.90 20.10 19.08
CA VAL A 14 9.97 20.98 19.57
C VAL A 14 10.80 21.54 18.43
N ARG A 15 11.11 22.83 18.49
CA ARG A 15 11.98 23.51 17.52
C ARG A 15 13.00 24.39 18.26
N LEU A 16 14.23 24.39 17.78
CA LEU A 16 15.27 25.31 18.23
C LEU A 16 15.15 26.61 17.45
N GLN A 17 14.94 27.71 18.18
CA GLN A 17 14.80 29.03 17.60
C GLN A 17 16.18 29.63 17.23
N PRO A 18 16.30 30.44 16.14
CA PRO A 18 17.48 31.25 15.89
C PRO A 18 17.77 32.18 17.09
N ALA A 19 19.01 32.60 17.23
CA ALA A 19 19.34 33.61 18.26
C ALA A 19 18.58 34.91 17.98
N ALA A 20 17.85 35.41 18.98
CA ALA A 20 17.04 36.60 18.82
C ALA A 20 17.90 37.85 18.56
N HIS A 21 19.10 37.93 19.13
CA HIS A 21 20.05 39.03 18.97
C HIS A 21 21.48 38.50 19.10
N GLY A 22 22.41 39.01 18.27
CA GLY A 22 23.84 38.74 18.34
C GLY A 22 24.36 37.78 17.25
N TYR A 23 25.69 37.63 17.26
CA TYR A 23 26.39 36.70 16.36
C TYR A 23 26.17 35.26 16.83
N GLU A 24 25.62 34.43 15.96
CA GLU A 24 25.49 32.98 16.19
C GLU A 24 26.58 32.25 15.35
N PRO A 25 27.46 31.46 15.97
CA PRO A 25 28.41 30.64 15.25
C PRO A 25 27.73 29.74 14.20
N THR A 26 28.39 29.55 13.06
CA THR A 26 27.87 28.75 11.94
C THR A 26 27.51 27.32 12.39
N GLU A 27 28.35 26.71 13.22
CA GLU A 27 28.17 25.37 13.75
C GLU A 27 26.87 25.25 14.58
N ILE A 28 26.54 26.29 15.38
CA ILE A 28 25.32 26.30 16.18
C ILE A 28 24.11 26.45 15.29
N ARG A 29 24.18 27.27 14.24
CA ARG A 29 23.10 27.41 13.25
C ARG A 29 22.87 26.13 12.48
N GLU A 30 23.92 25.47 12.03
CA GLU A 30 23.84 24.19 11.33
C GLU A 30 23.26 23.09 12.24
N PHE A 31 23.71 23.03 13.49
CA PHE A 31 23.14 22.10 14.47
C PHE A 31 21.65 22.32 14.68
N LYS A 32 21.21 23.59 14.85
CA LYS A 32 19.77 23.90 14.99
C LYS A 32 18.97 23.50 13.76
N ALA A 33 19.51 23.74 12.56
CA ALA A 33 18.87 23.35 11.31
C ALA A 33 18.73 21.83 11.21
N ALA A 34 19.80 21.08 11.49
CA ALA A 34 19.80 19.63 11.48
C ALA A 34 18.82 19.05 12.54
N PHE A 35 18.83 19.61 13.75
CA PHE A 35 17.89 19.21 14.81
C PHE A 35 16.44 19.45 14.39
N ASN A 36 16.13 20.63 13.86
CA ASN A 36 14.77 20.95 13.44
C ASN A 36 14.29 20.06 12.28
N LYS A 37 15.18 19.75 11.33
CA LYS A 37 14.91 18.83 10.25
C LYS A 37 14.62 17.42 10.77
N ALA A 38 15.46 16.91 11.68
CA ALA A 38 15.22 15.59 12.29
C ALA A 38 13.90 15.54 13.08
N ALA A 39 13.56 16.61 13.83
CA ALA A 39 12.30 16.70 14.54
C ALA A 39 11.09 16.75 13.60
N GLU A 40 11.23 17.40 12.44
CA GLU A 40 10.19 17.47 11.41
C GLU A 40 9.97 16.10 10.74
N GLU A 41 11.03 15.40 10.36
CA GLU A 41 10.95 14.06 9.78
C GLU A 41 10.33 13.06 10.75
N LEU A 42 10.72 13.10 12.04
CA LEU A 42 10.12 12.25 13.08
C LEU A 42 8.64 12.58 13.30
N SER A 43 8.28 13.86 13.32
CA SER A 43 6.88 14.30 13.43
C SER A 43 6.03 13.81 12.26
N GLY A 44 6.56 13.90 11.03
CA GLY A 44 5.91 13.37 9.82
C GLY A 44 5.69 11.88 9.89
N THR A 45 6.72 11.12 10.29
CA THR A 45 6.63 9.66 10.45
C THR A 45 5.59 9.26 11.50
N GLU A 46 5.55 9.94 12.64
CA GLU A 46 4.58 9.63 13.70
C GLU A 46 3.14 9.98 13.28
N LEU A 47 2.94 11.07 12.53
CA LEU A 47 1.64 11.43 11.97
C LEU A 47 1.16 10.37 10.98
N LEU A 48 2.01 9.98 10.03
CA LEU A 48 1.69 8.92 9.06
C LEU A 48 1.36 7.60 9.76
N ARG A 49 2.09 7.24 10.81
CA ARG A 49 1.83 6.04 11.61
C ARG A 49 0.46 6.11 12.30
N LYS A 50 0.10 7.25 12.89
CA LYS A 50 -1.21 7.44 13.53
C LYS A 50 -2.34 7.37 12.51
N ASP A 51 -2.20 8.05 11.38
CA ASP A 51 -3.19 8.02 10.30
C ASP A 51 -3.35 6.61 9.74
N PHE A 52 -2.24 5.89 9.56
CA PHE A 52 -2.26 4.49 9.15
C PHE A 52 -3.05 3.62 10.13
N VAL A 53 -2.75 3.69 11.43
CA VAL A 53 -3.45 2.89 12.46
C VAL A 53 -4.94 3.24 12.51
N ASN A 54 -5.30 4.52 12.41
CA ASN A 54 -6.69 4.96 12.42
C ASN A 54 -7.46 4.46 11.19
N ASN A 55 -6.92 4.71 10.00
CA ASN A 55 -7.53 4.28 8.74
C ASN A 55 -7.67 2.76 8.68
N PHE A 56 -6.62 2.07 9.11
CA PHE A 56 -6.61 0.62 9.18
C PHE A 56 -7.70 0.07 10.13
N SER A 57 -7.82 0.67 11.31
CA SER A 57 -8.85 0.30 12.29
C SER A 57 -10.27 0.47 11.72
N HIS A 58 -10.51 1.54 10.97
CA HIS A 58 -11.79 1.78 10.30
C HIS A 58 -12.06 0.78 9.17
N GLU A 59 -11.05 0.50 8.34
CA GLU A 59 -11.16 -0.46 7.22
C GLU A 59 -11.38 -1.90 7.70
N PHE A 60 -10.92 -2.26 8.89
CA PHE A 60 -11.21 -3.56 9.52
C PHE A 60 -12.57 -3.60 10.21
N LYS A 61 -12.98 -2.51 10.86
CA LYS A 61 -14.23 -2.48 11.61
C LYS A 61 -15.45 -2.69 10.72
N THR A 62 -15.47 -2.07 9.56
CA THR A 62 -16.61 -2.11 8.63
C THR A 62 -16.96 -3.54 8.20
N PRO A 63 -16.05 -4.35 7.62
CA PRO A 63 -16.36 -5.71 7.24
C PRO A 63 -16.68 -6.62 8.43
N ILE A 64 -16.02 -6.42 9.59
CA ILE A 64 -16.32 -7.21 10.80
C ILE A 64 -17.77 -6.96 11.25
N VAL A 65 -18.21 -5.71 11.32
CA VAL A 65 -19.58 -5.36 11.70
C VAL A 65 -20.59 -5.91 10.70
N SER A 66 -20.27 -5.84 9.40
CA SER A 66 -21.14 -6.39 8.34
C SER A 66 -21.27 -7.91 8.47
N ILE A 67 -20.15 -8.64 8.60
CA ILE A 67 -20.15 -10.10 8.79
C ILE A 67 -20.96 -10.49 10.03
N SER A 68 -20.72 -9.82 11.17
CA SER A 68 -21.44 -10.10 12.41
C SER A 68 -22.94 -9.87 12.25
N GLY A 69 -23.34 -8.70 11.70
CA GLY A 69 -24.74 -8.36 11.54
C GLY A 69 -25.51 -9.32 10.62
N PHE A 70 -24.94 -9.71 9.47
CA PHE A 70 -25.58 -10.69 8.59
C PHE A 70 -25.57 -12.12 9.17
N ALA A 71 -24.57 -12.46 9.98
CA ALA A 71 -24.57 -13.74 10.70
C ALA A 71 -25.65 -13.76 11.80
N ASP A 72 -25.87 -12.67 12.52
CA ASP A 72 -26.91 -12.54 13.53
C ASP A 72 -28.31 -12.67 12.87
N LEU A 73 -28.56 -12.00 11.74
CA LEU A 73 -29.80 -12.13 10.98
C LEU A 73 -30.07 -13.58 10.55
N LEU A 74 -29.03 -14.30 10.13
CA LEU A 74 -29.17 -15.73 9.75
C LEU A 74 -29.46 -16.66 10.93
N LEU A 75 -29.14 -16.23 12.16
CA LEU A 75 -29.34 -17.05 13.37
C LEU A 75 -30.67 -16.74 14.06
N ASP A 76 -31.11 -15.49 14.03
CA ASP A 76 -32.21 -14.99 14.86
C ASP A 76 -33.51 -14.81 14.09
N GLU A 77 -33.49 -14.72 12.75
CA GLU A 77 -34.68 -14.44 11.93
C GLU A 77 -35.03 -15.63 11.02
N GLU A 78 -36.34 -15.78 10.76
CA GLU A 78 -36.83 -16.63 9.68
C GLU A 78 -36.56 -15.93 8.34
N VAL A 79 -35.46 -16.33 7.68
CA VAL A 79 -35.06 -15.78 6.38
C VAL A 79 -35.48 -16.71 5.24
N THR A 80 -35.82 -16.14 4.10
CA THR A 80 -36.09 -16.90 2.89
C THR A 80 -34.81 -17.52 2.32
N PRO A 81 -34.90 -18.59 1.51
CA PRO A 81 -33.70 -19.19 0.88
C PRO A 81 -32.92 -18.18 0.02
N GLU A 82 -33.60 -17.23 -0.60
CA GLU A 82 -33.02 -16.14 -1.40
C GLU A 82 -32.22 -15.18 -0.52
N GLU A 83 -32.80 -14.68 0.58
CA GLU A 83 -32.14 -13.81 1.56
C GLU A 83 -30.95 -14.53 2.22
N GLN A 84 -31.12 -15.80 2.59
CA GLN A 84 -30.03 -16.61 3.14
C GLN A 84 -28.83 -16.65 2.19
N ARG A 85 -29.09 -16.84 0.89
CA ARG A 85 -28.03 -16.86 -0.11
C ARG A 85 -27.35 -15.51 -0.26
N GLU A 86 -28.09 -14.43 -0.25
CA GLU A 86 -27.59 -13.07 -0.33
C GLU A 86 -26.70 -12.75 0.89
N TYR A 87 -27.17 -13.03 2.11
CA TYR A 87 -26.41 -12.76 3.35
C TYR A 87 -25.12 -13.58 3.40
N LEU A 88 -25.17 -14.85 3.00
CA LEU A 88 -23.96 -15.68 2.88
C LEU A 88 -22.99 -15.15 1.83
N GLN A 89 -23.46 -14.56 0.74
CA GLN A 89 -22.59 -13.92 -0.26
C GLN A 89 -21.89 -12.68 0.32
N ILE A 90 -22.62 -11.83 1.05
CA ILE A 90 -22.05 -10.65 1.71
C ILE A 90 -20.97 -11.07 2.73
N ILE A 91 -21.30 -12.04 3.61
CA ILE A 91 -20.33 -12.57 4.59
C ILE A 91 -19.06 -13.08 3.90
N ARG A 92 -19.20 -13.83 2.82
CA ARG A 92 -18.08 -14.35 2.04
C ARG A 92 -17.22 -13.24 1.45
N ASP A 93 -17.86 -12.23 0.88
CA ASP A 93 -17.15 -11.16 0.16
C ASP A 93 -16.43 -10.22 1.14
N GLU A 94 -17.06 -9.92 2.30
CA GLU A 94 -16.41 -9.17 3.37
C GLU A 94 -15.27 -9.96 4.05
N SER A 95 -15.42 -11.28 4.19
CA SER A 95 -14.33 -12.13 4.69
C SER A 95 -13.13 -12.16 3.76
N ARG A 96 -13.37 -12.19 2.44
CA ARG A 96 -12.29 -12.07 1.43
C ARG A 96 -11.61 -10.71 1.48
N ARG A 97 -12.38 -9.64 1.67
CA ARG A 97 -11.85 -8.29 1.84
C ARG A 97 -10.92 -8.20 3.07
N LEU A 98 -11.34 -8.77 4.21
CA LEU A 98 -10.50 -8.85 5.41
C LEU A 98 -9.19 -9.62 5.18
N ALA A 99 -9.25 -10.74 4.48
CA ALA A 99 -8.07 -11.53 4.15
C ALA A 99 -7.09 -10.73 3.28
N GLN A 100 -7.58 -9.97 2.29
CA GLN A 100 -6.75 -9.09 1.46
C GLN A 100 -6.10 -7.97 2.28
N LEU A 101 -6.86 -7.28 3.14
CA LEU A 101 -6.35 -6.24 4.03
C LEU A 101 -5.23 -6.79 4.94
N SER A 102 -5.45 -7.96 5.54
CA SER A 102 -4.44 -8.63 6.36
C SER A 102 -3.16 -8.94 5.57
N GLY A 103 -3.30 -9.45 4.34
CA GLY A 103 -2.18 -9.71 3.43
C GLY A 103 -1.38 -8.45 3.11
N SER A 104 -2.05 -7.33 2.84
CA SER A 104 -1.41 -6.04 2.56
C SER A 104 -0.60 -5.52 3.74
N VAL A 105 -1.10 -5.68 4.98
CA VAL A 105 -0.36 -5.29 6.20
C VAL A 105 0.87 -6.15 6.43
N LEU A 106 0.74 -7.47 6.23
CA LEU A 106 1.88 -8.38 6.36
C LEU A 106 2.96 -8.07 5.32
N LEU A 107 2.57 -7.71 4.10
CA LEU A 107 3.50 -7.29 3.06
C LEU A 107 4.20 -5.98 3.43
N LEU A 108 3.45 -4.97 3.92
CA LEU A 108 4.00 -3.70 4.37
C LEU A 108 5.02 -3.92 5.50
N ASN A 109 4.67 -4.70 6.53
CA ASN A 109 5.58 -5.03 7.63
C ASN A 109 6.86 -5.73 7.14
N ARG A 110 6.76 -6.61 6.13
CA ARG A 110 7.95 -7.24 5.52
C ARG A 110 8.84 -6.22 4.84
N ILE A 111 8.27 -5.30 4.07
CA ILE A 111 9.01 -4.25 3.37
C ILE A 111 9.70 -3.32 4.38
N GLU A 112 9.00 -2.89 5.42
CA GLU A 112 9.55 -2.02 6.47
C GLU A 112 10.64 -2.70 7.30
N ALA A 113 10.52 -4.00 7.57
CA ALA A 113 11.51 -4.78 8.31
C ALA A 113 12.77 -5.11 7.49
N GLN A 114 12.68 -5.08 6.16
CA GLN A 114 13.79 -5.39 5.27
C GLN A 114 14.67 -4.16 5.05
N THR A 115 15.73 -4.04 5.82
CA THR A 115 16.78 -3.01 5.62
C THR A 115 17.61 -3.28 4.36
N ILE A 116 17.65 -4.52 3.88
CA ILE A 116 18.36 -4.97 2.68
C ILE A 116 17.47 -6.00 1.97
N LEU A 117 17.19 -5.79 0.68
CA LEU A 117 16.55 -6.78 -0.17
C LEU A 117 17.53 -7.93 -0.41
N THR A 118 17.32 -9.07 0.25
CA THR A 118 18.24 -10.24 0.16
C THR A 118 17.92 -11.16 -1.02
N ASP A 119 16.70 -11.10 -1.56
CA ASP A 119 16.19 -12.03 -2.58
C ASP A 119 16.17 -11.36 -3.97
N CYS A 120 17.26 -10.66 -4.34
CA CYS A 120 17.38 -10.08 -5.67
C CYS A 120 17.96 -11.09 -6.65
N THR A 121 17.25 -11.31 -7.76
CA THR A 121 17.65 -12.18 -8.86
C THR A 121 17.41 -11.48 -10.20
N ASP A 122 18.05 -11.97 -11.25
CA ASP A 122 17.75 -11.54 -12.61
C ASP A 122 16.53 -12.31 -13.12
N PHE A 123 15.51 -11.60 -13.57
CA PHE A 123 14.30 -12.19 -14.13
C PHE A 123 13.77 -11.41 -15.34
N SER A 124 12.94 -12.07 -16.16
CA SER A 124 12.31 -11.47 -17.33
C SER A 124 11.08 -10.65 -16.91
N LEU A 125 11.19 -9.33 -16.95
CA LEU A 125 10.14 -8.41 -16.53
C LEU A 125 8.94 -8.44 -17.48
N ASP A 126 9.18 -8.59 -18.78
CA ASP A 126 8.13 -8.72 -19.80
C ASP A 126 7.30 -10.00 -19.60
N GLU A 127 7.94 -11.11 -19.26
CA GLU A 127 7.23 -12.37 -19.00
C GLU A 127 6.45 -12.30 -17.69
N GLN A 128 7.01 -11.68 -16.64
CA GLN A 128 6.30 -11.45 -15.39
C GLN A 128 5.05 -10.58 -15.59
N LEU A 129 5.16 -9.50 -16.38
CA LEU A 129 4.01 -8.65 -16.73
C LEU A 129 2.94 -9.40 -17.52
N ARG A 130 3.33 -10.25 -18.50
CA ARG A 130 2.37 -11.12 -19.23
C ARG A 130 1.59 -12.02 -18.27
N GLN A 131 2.28 -12.64 -17.32
CA GLN A 131 1.63 -13.49 -16.32
C GLN A 131 0.68 -12.70 -15.41
N CYS A 132 1.08 -11.50 -14.97
CA CYS A 132 0.23 -10.62 -14.15
C CYS A 132 -1.03 -10.18 -14.92
N ILE A 133 -0.91 -9.83 -16.20
CA ILE A 133 -2.05 -9.51 -17.06
C ILE A 133 -3.03 -10.70 -17.17
N LEU A 134 -2.51 -11.90 -17.38
CA LEU A 134 -3.34 -13.10 -17.48
C LEU A 134 -4.09 -13.39 -16.16
N VAL A 135 -3.42 -13.27 -15.02
CA VAL A 135 -4.03 -13.44 -13.69
C VAL A 135 -5.13 -12.39 -13.46
N THR A 136 -4.85 -11.12 -13.79
CA THR A 136 -5.83 -10.04 -13.62
C THR A 136 -7.03 -10.24 -14.55
N ARG A 137 -6.80 -10.61 -15.80
CA ARG A 137 -7.87 -10.93 -16.77
C ARG A 137 -8.76 -12.07 -16.29
N GLN A 138 -8.17 -13.11 -15.69
CA GLN A 138 -8.94 -14.22 -15.13
C GLN A 138 -9.78 -13.79 -13.91
N LYS A 139 -9.22 -12.95 -13.05
CA LYS A 139 -9.92 -12.42 -11.87
C LYS A 139 -11.13 -11.56 -12.26
N TRP A 140 -10.97 -10.73 -13.29
CA TRP A 140 -11.98 -9.79 -13.78
C TRP A 140 -12.74 -10.27 -15.01
N ARG A 141 -12.84 -11.61 -15.22
CA ARG A 141 -13.48 -12.21 -16.39
C ARG A 141 -14.94 -11.79 -16.61
N ASP A 142 -15.65 -11.46 -15.50
CA ASP A 142 -17.05 -11.07 -15.53
C ASP A 142 -17.25 -9.59 -15.90
N LYS A 143 -16.17 -8.82 -15.97
CA LYS A 143 -16.15 -7.44 -16.45
C LYS A 143 -15.55 -7.40 -17.87
N PRO A 144 -16.28 -6.91 -18.88
CA PRO A 144 -15.81 -6.90 -20.27
C PRO A 144 -14.70 -5.85 -20.46
N LEU A 145 -13.45 -6.22 -20.11
CA LEU A 145 -12.26 -5.39 -20.27
C LEU A 145 -11.38 -5.90 -21.39
N GLN A 146 -10.81 -4.96 -22.15
CA GLN A 146 -9.78 -5.25 -23.16
C GLN A 146 -8.40 -4.99 -22.55
N PHE A 147 -7.45 -5.90 -22.82
CA PHE A 147 -6.06 -5.75 -22.39
C PHE A 147 -5.17 -5.71 -23.62
N GLU A 148 -4.44 -4.63 -23.77
CA GLU A 148 -3.43 -4.42 -24.80
C GLU A 148 -2.05 -4.42 -24.14
N ALA A 149 -1.09 -5.15 -24.69
CA ALA A 149 0.24 -5.27 -24.12
C ALA A 149 1.31 -5.14 -25.19
N GLU A 150 2.16 -4.13 -25.05
CA GLU A 150 3.37 -3.92 -25.85
C GLU A 150 4.59 -4.05 -24.93
N LEU A 151 5.15 -5.26 -24.87
CA LEU A 151 6.18 -5.61 -23.89
C LEU A 151 7.48 -5.95 -24.60
N ALA A 152 8.42 -5.01 -24.59
CA ALA A 152 9.77 -5.27 -25.08
C ALA A 152 10.52 -6.25 -24.12
N PRO A 153 11.34 -7.17 -24.63
CA PRO A 153 12.16 -8.04 -23.79
C PRO A 153 13.05 -7.23 -22.85
N CYS A 154 12.94 -7.48 -21.55
CA CYS A 154 13.67 -6.73 -20.55
C CYS A 154 14.01 -7.62 -19.35
N THR A 155 15.31 -7.73 -19.04
CA THR A 155 15.79 -8.38 -17.81
C THR A 155 15.92 -7.33 -16.71
N TYR A 156 15.39 -7.62 -15.53
CA TYR A 156 15.48 -6.76 -14.38
C TYR A 156 16.11 -7.49 -13.19
N HIS A 157 17.01 -6.79 -12.47
CA HIS A 157 17.64 -7.29 -11.26
C HIS A 157 16.89 -6.74 -10.04
N GLY A 158 16.24 -7.62 -9.28
CA GLY A 158 15.46 -7.21 -8.11
C GLY A 158 14.72 -8.38 -7.46
N SER A 159 13.87 -8.06 -6.48
CA SER A 159 12.99 -9.06 -5.89
C SER A 159 11.79 -9.32 -6.82
N GLU A 160 11.82 -10.47 -7.51
CA GLU A 160 10.77 -10.89 -8.43
C GLU A 160 9.38 -10.89 -7.76
N ALA A 161 9.32 -11.34 -6.50
CA ALA A 161 8.10 -11.41 -5.72
C ALA A 161 7.51 -10.02 -5.44
N LEU A 162 8.33 -9.06 -4.99
CA LEU A 162 7.86 -7.70 -4.70
C LEU A 162 7.44 -6.95 -5.96
N VAL A 163 8.19 -7.10 -7.04
CA VAL A 163 7.85 -6.47 -8.33
C VAL A 163 6.53 -7.03 -8.86
N LYS A 164 6.30 -8.33 -8.73
CA LYS A 164 5.03 -8.98 -9.10
C LYS A 164 3.84 -8.40 -8.33
N GLU A 165 4.00 -8.17 -7.02
CA GLU A 165 2.94 -7.55 -6.20
C GLU A 165 2.61 -6.12 -6.66
N ILE A 166 3.63 -5.35 -7.09
CA ILE A 166 3.42 -4.01 -7.66
C ILE A 166 2.50 -4.11 -8.88
N TRP A 167 2.82 -5.00 -9.84
CA TRP A 167 2.04 -5.15 -11.07
C TRP A 167 0.62 -5.63 -10.79
N LEU A 168 0.45 -6.61 -9.91
CA LEU A 168 -0.87 -7.12 -9.56
C LEU A 168 -1.74 -6.02 -8.91
N ASN A 169 -1.18 -5.21 -8.04
CA ASN A 169 -1.89 -4.09 -7.42
C ASN A 169 -2.29 -3.01 -8.44
N LEU A 170 -1.37 -2.64 -9.33
CA LEU A 170 -1.65 -1.62 -10.36
C LEU A 170 -2.68 -2.11 -11.37
N LEU A 171 -2.54 -3.34 -11.87
CA LEU A 171 -3.47 -3.94 -12.82
C LEU A 171 -4.86 -4.17 -12.21
N ASP A 172 -4.92 -4.57 -10.93
CA ASP A 172 -6.19 -4.73 -10.21
C ASP A 172 -6.91 -3.39 -10.04
N ASN A 173 -6.18 -2.34 -9.69
CA ASN A 173 -6.71 -0.98 -9.62
C ASN A 173 -7.19 -0.50 -10.99
N ALA A 174 -6.41 -0.71 -12.04
CA ALA A 174 -6.80 -0.37 -13.40
C ALA A 174 -8.09 -1.08 -13.80
N ALA A 175 -8.19 -2.39 -13.54
CA ALA A 175 -9.39 -3.16 -13.83
C ALA A 175 -10.61 -2.72 -13.01
N LYS A 176 -10.41 -2.40 -11.74
CA LYS A 176 -11.46 -1.95 -10.82
C LYS A 176 -12.08 -0.62 -11.28
N PHE A 177 -11.24 0.34 -11.65
CA PHE A 177 -11.67 1.71 -11.95
C PHE A 177 -11.96 1.95 -13.45
N SER A 178 -11.61 1.02 -14.34
CA SER A 178 -12.00 1.11 -15.75
C SER A 178 -13.51 1.00 -15.91
N PRO A 179 -14.12 1.70 -16.87
CA PRO A 179 -15.51 1.49 -17.24
C PRO A 179 -15.71 0.09 -17.87
N GLU A 180 -16.95 -0.36 -18.00
CA GLU A 180 -17.29 -1.54 -18.79
C GLU A 180 -16.86 -1.32 -20.24
N ASN A 181 -16.33 -2.36 -20.88
CA ASN A 181 -15.70 -2.31 -22.21
C ASN A 181 -14.48 -1.37 -22.32
N GLY A 182 -13.90 -0.96 -21.16
CA GLY A 182 -12.67 -0.17 -21.14
C GLY A 182 -11.46 -0.97 -21.61
N THR A 183 -10.44 -0.24 -22.07
CA THR A 183 -9.14 -0.82 -22.47
C THR A 183 -8.08 -0.48 -21.41
N ILE A 184 -7.31 -1.48 -21.03
CA ILE A 184 -6.12 -1.35 -20.15
C ILE A 184 -4.91 -1.63 -21.03
N SER A 185 -4.11 -0.60 -21.28
CA SER A 185 -2.88 -0.72 -22.04
C SER A 185 -1.67 -0.82 -21.11
N VAL A 186 -0.81 -1.79 -21.37
CA VAL A 186 0.44 -2.00 -20.62
C VAL A 186 1.59 -1.95 -21.62
N THR A 187 2.50 -1.02 -21.40
CA THR A 187 3.70 -0.86 -22.24
C THR A 187 4.96 -1.06 -21.42
N LEU A 188 5.93 -1.81 -21.95
CA LEU A 188 7.25 -1.96 -21.34
C LEU A 188 8.31 -1.63 -22.38
N HIS A 189 9.17 -0.67 -22.10
CA HIS A 189 10.32 -0.33 -22.91
C HIS A 189 11.53 0.00 -22.03
N CYS A 190 12.72 -0.03 -22.59
CA CYS A 190 13.94 0.34 -21.90
C CYS A 190 14.42 1.72 -22.32
N GLU A 191 14.47 2.67 -21.38
CA GLU A 191 15.07 3.99 -21.60
C GLU A 191 16.40 4.08 -20.84
N GLN A 192 17.48 4.34 -21.56
CA GLN A 192 18.84 4.47 -20.98
C GLN A 192 19.23 3.28 -20.07
N GLY A 193 18.81 2.06 -20.42
CA GLY A 193 19.08 0.85 -19.64
C GLY A 193 18.20 0.68 -18.40
N ARG A 194 17.14 1.48 -18.25
CA ARG A 194 16.17 1.33 -17.16
C ARG A 194 14.80 0.92 -17.74
N PRO A 195 14.11 -0.05 -17.15
CA PRO A 195 12.78 -0.40 -17.55
C PRO A 195 11.79 0.73 -17.19
N VAL A 196 10.90 1.02 -18.13
CA VAL A 196 9.77 1.94 -17.98
C VAL A 196 8.52 1.16 -18.34
N VAL A 197 7.58 1.13 -17.41
CA VAL A 197 6.29 0.43 -17.55
C VAL A 197 5.15 1.43 -17.47
#